data_6657b52cdab4482b5443dac8c002ae2e
#
_entry.id   6657b52cdab4482b5443dac8c002ae2e
#
_cell.length_a   1.000
_cell.length_b   1.000
_cell.length_c   1.000
_cell.angle_alpha   90.00
_cell.angle_beta   90.00
_cell.angle_gamma   90.00
#
_symmetry.space_group_name_H-M   'P 1'
#
loop_
_entity.id
_entity.type
_entity.pdbx_description
1 polymer ?
#
loop_
_entity_poly.entity_id
_entity_poly.type
_entity_poly.pdbx_seq_one_letter_code
_entity_poly.pdbx_strand_id
1 'polypeptide(L)'
;MDFHSIENGFKLAYEISGNEQGPKMVLLHGLFLNSDCWQEQLKFFEKEFHILRFDLRGHGRTSKPEQRFTIKNYVDDMYSLLKTLDWTKDLYLIGHSLGAMISLVYGLRYPSHVKKIVSASGFCYISFEAETDVLGRVDKYELDRFALGISKRGLNPYEEQIAKFVAKQVTDHMTKEQCLRATAASAGFHVCDHLKNLNIPTLMIVGEKDITTPIWASEMLHEWIPNSEIVIIPNAGHLVILDHPDEFNNLVASFWEK
;
A
#
# COMPACT_ATOMS: atom_id res chain seq x y z
N MET A 1 15.55 12.10 0.48
CA MET A 1 14.10 12.21 0.71
C MET A 1 13.68 13.65 0.64
N ASP A 2 12.74 13.97 -0.23
CA ASP A 2 12.21 15.30 -0.47
C ASP A 2 10.84 15.47 0.18
N PHE A 3 10.32 16.71 0.16
CA PHE A 3 9.02 17.03 0.76
C PHE A 3 8.15 17.81 -0.22
N HIS A 4 6.97 17.29 -0.51
CA HIS A 4 5.93 17.99 -1.26
C HIS A 4 4.98 18.69 -0.28
N SER A 5 4.81 20.00 -0.46
CA SER A 5 3.89 20.79 0.37
C SER A 5 2.49 20.75 -0.20
N ILE A 6 1.56 20.29 0.63
CA ILE A 6 0.11 20.33 0.39
C ILE A 6 -0.47 21.50 1.21
N GLU A 7 -1.71 21.84 0.99
CA GLU A 7 -2.41 22.94 1.70
C GLU A 7 -2.24 22.86 3.22
N ASN A 8 -2.23 24.03 3.86
CA ASN A 8 -2.11 24.20 5.32
C ASN A 8 -0.78 23.74 5.95
N GLY A 9 0.32 23.72 5.16
CA GLY A 9 1.65 23.37 5.68
C GLY A 9 1.87 21.87 5.87
N PHE A 10 0.94 21.03 5.43
CA PHE A 10 1.10 19.59 5.41
C PHE A 10 2.17 19.19 4.38
N LYS A 11 3.08 18.28 4.75
CA LYS A 11 4.20 17.86 3.90
C LYS A 11 4.19 16.35 3.72
N LEU A 12 4.17 15.89 2.46
CA LEU A 12 4.44 14.52 2.09
C LEU A 12 5.93 14.29 1.89
N ALA A 13 6.48 13.30 2.59
CA ALA A 13 7.83 12.83 2.37
C ALA A 13 7.84 11.86 1.19
N TYR A 14 8.69 12.09 0.20
CA TYR A 14 8.80 11.24 -0.99
C TYR A 14 10.25 11.08 -1.46
N GLU A 15 10.49 10.09 -2.28
CA GLU A 15 11.77 9.84 -2.92
C GLU A 15 11.55 9.32 -4.34
N ILE A 16 12.37 9.81 -5.25
CA ILE A 16 12.43 9.34 -6.63
C ILE A 16 13.79 8.69 -6.85
N SER A 17 13.80 7.52 -7.45
CA SER A 17 15.01 6.77 -7.76
C SER A 17 14.88 5.99 -9.07
N GLY A 18 15.95 5.35 -9.47
CA GLY A 18 15.99 4.48 -10.65
C GLY A 18 16.26 5.22 -11.97
N ASN A 19 15.81 4.61 -13.06
CA ASN A 19 16.07 5.07 -14.43
C ASN A 19 15.14 6.22 -14.82
N GLU A 20 15.62 7.45 -14.84
CA GLU A 20 14.84 8.65 -15.20
C GLU A 20 14.19 8.59 -16.60
N GLN A 21 14.72 7.77 -17.51
CA GLN A 21 14.18 7.56 -18.86
C GLN A 21 13.22 6.36 -18.92
N GLY A 22 13.10 5.60 -17.84
CA GLY A 22 12.24 4.43 -17.75
C GLY A 22 10.75 4.76 -17.54
N PRO A 23 9.89 3.75 -17.67
CA PRO A 23 8.48 3.89 -17.32
C PRO A 23 8.32 4.34 -15.86
N LYS A 24 7.29 5.14 -15.58
CA LYS A 24 7.00 5.69 -14.25
C LYS A 24 6.27 4.68 -13.37
N MET A 25 6.87 4.30 -12.23
CA MET A 25 6.29 3.39 -11.23
C MET A 25 6.05 4.12 -9.93
N VAL A 26 4.89 3.88 -9.30
CA VAL A 26 4.54 4.47 -7.99
C VAL A 26 4.30 3.35 -6.99
N LEU A 27 4.98 3.40 -5.86
CA LEU A 27 4.90 2.42 -4.78
C LEU A 27 4.15 2.99 -3.56
N LEU A 28 3.04 2.32 -3.18
CA LEU A 28 2.16 2.74 -2.08
C LEU A 28 2.15 1.68 -0.97
N HIS A 29 2.69 2.04 0.17
CA HIS A 29 2.82 1.13 1.32
C HIS A 29 1.49 0.86 2.06
N GLY A 30 1.48 -0.17 2.90
CA GLY A 30 0.35 -0.57 3.74
C GLY A 30 0.21 0.26 5.02
N LEU A 31 -0.90 0.02 5.74
CA LEU A 31 -1.13 0.61 7.07
C LEU A 31 0.02 0.25 8.02
N PHE A 32 0.49 1.22 8.80
CA PHE A 32 1.61 1.13 9.75
C PHE A 32 3.00 0.93 9.14
N LEU A 33 3.12 0.85 7.81
CA LEU A 33 4.39 0.86 7.11
C LEU A 33 4.80 2.30 6.70
N ASN A 34 5.93 2.41 6.03
CA ASN A 34 6.38 3.59 5.32
C ASN A 34 7.10 3.17 4.02
N SER A 35 7.59 4.12 3.25
CA SER A 35 8.22 3.87 1.96
C SER A 35 9.49 3.00 2.00
N ASP A 36 10.08 2.79 3.18
CA ASP A 36 11.26 1.92 3.32
C ASP A 36 10.90 0.42 3.16
N CYS A 37 9.62 0.04 3.24
CA CYS A 37 9.20 -1.34 3.00
C CYS A 37 9.46 -1.84 1.57
N TRP A 38 9.75 -0.95 0.63
CA TRP A 38 9.94 -1.25 -0.78
C TRP A 38 11.39 -1.53 -1.20
N GLN A 39 12.32 -1.74 -0.26
CA GLN A 39 13.75 -1.89 -0.58
C GLN A 39 14.06 -3.02 -1.55
N GLU A 40 13.37 -4.17 -1.43
CA GLU A 40 13.60 -5.31 -2.33
C GLU A 40 13.03 -5.07 -3.73
N GLN A 41 11.91 -4.34 -3.83
CA GLN A 41 11.33 -3.91 -5.09
C GLN A 41 12.22 -2.86 -5.78
N LEU A 42 12.80 -1.92 -5.03
CA LEU A 42 13.74 -0.95 -5.58
C LEU A 42 14.95 -1.63 -6.21
N LYS A 43 15.61 -2.54 -5.47
CA LYS A 43 16.78 -3.30 -5.97
C LYS A 43 16.48 -4.02 -7.30
N PHE A 44 15.25 -4.52 -7.45
CA PHE A 44 14.83 -5.28 -8.62
C PHE A 44 14.48 -4.37 -9.80
N PHE A 45 13.70 -3.31 -9.57
CA PHE A 45 13.09 -2.51 -10.63
C PHE A 45 13.85 -1.22 -11.00
N GLU A 46 14.76 -0.70 -10.17
CA GLU A 46 15.40 0.62 -10.37
C GLU A 46 16.23 0.74 -11.65
N LYS A 47 16.69 -0.37 -12.22
CA LYS A 47 17.44 -0.34 -13.49
C LYS A 47 16.56 -0.01 -14.69
N GLU A 48 15.28 -0.36 -14.62
CA GLU A 48 14.34 -0.25 -15.73
C GLU A 48 13.32 0.86 -15.53
N PHE A 49 12.90 1.13 -14.30
CA PHE A 49 11.82 2.05 -13.95
C PHE A 49 12.32 3.33 -13.29
N HIS A 50 11.62 4.44 -13.56
CA HIS A 50 11.69 5.65 -12.77
C HIS A 50 10.66 5.53 -11.63
N ILE A 51 11.12 5.38 -10.39
CA ILE A 51 10.32 4.92 -9.27
C ILE A 51 10.07 6.06 -8.28
N LEU A 52 8.80 6.34 -8.00
CA LEU A 52 8.34 7.19 -6.91
C LEU A 52 7.84 6.33 -5.77
N ARG A 53 8.35 6.58 -4.57
CA ARG A 53 7.79 6.08 -3.31
C ARG A 53 7.57 7.24 -2.35
N PHE A 54 6.53 7.20 -1.55
CA PHE A 54 6.24 8.25 -0.57
C PHE A 54 5.58 7.69 0.67
N ASP A 55 5.78 8.37 1.78
CA ASP A 55 5.13 8.02 3.04
C ASP A 55 3.71 8.59 3.04
N LEU A 56 2.71 7.73 3.21
CA LEU A 56 1.30 8.11 3.24
C LEU A 56 1.01 9.08 4.39
N ARG A 57 -0.03 9.89 4.27
CA ARG A 57 -0.54 10.78 5.32
C ARG A 57 -0.61 10.06 6.67
N GLY A 58 -0.04 10.64 7.71
CA GLY A 58 -0.03 10.05 9.04
C GLY A 58 1.04 8.95 9.27
N HIS A 59 1.82 8.59 8.26
CA HIS A 59 2.85 7.54 8.34
C HIS A 59 4.26 8.09 8.12
N GLY A 60 5.26 7.29 8.45
CA GLY A 60 6.67 7.53 8.17
C GLY A 60 7.12 8.94 8.54
N ARG A 61 7.74 9.63 7.59
CA ARG A 61 8.28 11.00 7.73
C ARG A 61 7.29 12.09 7.27
N THR A 62 6.17 11.67 6.67
CA THR A 62 5.07 12.56 6.28
C THR A 62 4.43 13.19 7.51
N SER A 63 3.95 14.43 7.38
CA SER A 63 3.25 15.16 8.45
C SER A 63 2.12 14.34 9.07
N LYS A 64 1.90 14.51 10.36
CA LYS A 64 0.90 13.81 11.17
C LYS A 64 -0.27 14.76 11.45
N PRO A 65 -1.37 14.67 10.66
CA PRO A 65 -2.51 15.57 10.87
C PRO A 65 -3.21 15.26 12.19
N GLU A 66 -3.63 16.31 12.90
CA GLU A 66 -4.47 16.17 14.09
C GLU A 66 -5.94 15.92 13.74
N GLN A 67 -6.35 16.41 12.58
CA GLN A 67 -7.71 16.28 12.07
C GLN A 67 -7.95 14.86 11.51
N ARG A 68 -9.20 14.44 11.50
CA ARG A 68 -9.63 13.19 10.84
C ARG A 68 -9.39 13.29 9.34
N PHE A 69 -9.01 12.17 8.74
CA PHE A 69 -8.82 12.03 7.31
C PHE A 69 -9.35 10.65 6.85
N THR A 70 -9.48 10.47 5.56
CA THR A 70 -10.12 9.29 4.95
C THR A 70 -9.29 8.80 3.76
N ILE A 71 -9.69 7.69 3.15
CA ILE A 71 -9.08 7.19 1.90
C ILE A 71 -9.09 8.26 0.80
N LYS A 72 -10.13 9.10 0.74
CA LYS A 72 -10.17 10.23 -0.20
C LYS A 72 -8.96 11.17 -0.04
N ASN A 73 -8.56 11.46 1.18
CA ASN A 73 -7.41 12.35 1.43
C ASN A 73 -6.10 11.74 0.96
N TYR A 74 -5.89 10.43 1.12
CA TYR A 74 -4.71 9.75 0.56
C TYR A 74 -4.66 9.85 -0.97
N VAL A 75 -5.81 9.69 -1.64
CA VAL A 75 -5.90 9.79 -3.10
C VAL A 75 -5.65 11.24 -3.56
N ASP A 76 -6.17 12.23 -2.85
CA ASP A 76 -5.95 13.66 -3.13
C ASP A 76 -4.49 14.05 -2.94
N ASP A 77 -3.83 13.54 -1.89
CA ASP A 77 -2.40 13.74 -1.64
C ASP A 77 -1.54 13.16 -2.77
N MET A 78 -1.81 11.91 -3.16
CA MET A 78 -1.14 11.26 -4.28
C MET A 78 -1.32 12.07 -5.57
N TYR A 79 -2.54 12.50 -5.88
CA TYR A 79 -2.81 13.32 -7.06
C TYR A 79 -2.03 14.64 -7.03
N SER A 80 -2.02 15.33 -5.89
CA SER A 80 -1.27 16.60 -5.72
C SER A 80 0.22 16.41 -5.98
N LEU A 81 0.82 15.35 -5.40
CA LEU A 81 2.23 15.02 -5.61
C LEU A 81 2.52 14.70 -7.07
N LEU A 82 1.75 13.79 -7.67
CA LEU A 82 1.94 13.37 -9.06
C LEU A 82 1.77 14.52 -10.05
N LYS A 83 0.81 15.42 -9.80
CA LYS A 83 0.62 16.62 -10.62
C LYS A 83 1.83 17.55 -10.56
N THR A 84 2.40 17.75 -9.38
CA THR A 84 3.60 18.59 -9.20
C THR A 84 4.82 18.01 -9.90
N LEU A 85 4.94 16.67 -9.94
CA LEU A 85 6.04 15.97 -10.59
C LEU A 85 5.83 15.78 -12.11
N ASP A 86 4.69 16.20 -12.66
CA ASP A 86 4.26 15.89 -14.04
C ASP A 86 4.19 14.37 -14.32
N TRP A 87 3.70 13.63 -13.31
CA TRP A 87 3.50 12.18 -13.36
C TRP A 87 2.00 11.85 -13.45
N THR A 88 1.35 12.25 -14.53
CA THR A 88 -0.10 12.08 -14.71
C THR A 88 -0.47 11.24 -15.93
N LYS A 89 0.46 10.39 -16.40
CA LYS A 89 0.25 9.55 -17.57
C LYS A 89 1.09 8.29 -17.52
N ASP A 90 0.52 7.19 -18.03
CA ASP A 90 1.17 5.89 -18.21
C ASP A 90 1.82 5.32 -16.93
N LEU A 91 1.20 5.55 -15.77
CA LEU A 91 1.71 5.10 -14.47
C LEU A 91 1.52 3.60 -14.25
N TYR A 92 2.55 2.95 -13.72
CA TYR A 92 2.49 1.62 -13.14
C TYR A 92 2.36 1.77 -11.62
N LEU A 93 1.25 1.30 -11.05
CA LEU A 93 0.99 1.41 -9.62
C LEU A 93 1.19 0.06 -8.94
N ILE A 94 1.95 0.03 -7.86
CA ILE A 94 2.02 -1.10 -6.94
C ILE A 94 1.58 -0.63 -5.57
N GLY A 95 0.48 -1.18 -5.07
CA GLY A 95 -0.03 -0.90 -3.74
C GLY A 95 -0.07 -2.15 -2.88
N HIS A 96 0.36 -2.03 -1.62
CA HIS A 96 0.23 -3.08 -0.62
C HIS A 96 -0.85 -2.73 0.39
N SER A 97 -1.81 -3.63 0.64
CA SER A 97 -2.86 -3.49 1.66
C SER A 97 -3.61 -2.16 1.55
N LEU A 98 -3.46 -1.21 2.48
CA LEU A 98 -3.98 0.16 2.37
C LEU A 98 -3.54 0.84 1.06
N GLY A 99 -2.29 0.68 0.65
CA GLY A 99 -1.79 1.21 -0.62
C GLY A 99 -2.47 0.60 -1.84
N ALA A 100 -2.88 -0.66 -1.76
CA ALA A 100 -3.67 -1.31 -2.82
C ALA A 100 -5.05 -0.66 -2.96
N MET A 101 -5.75 -0.39 -1.85
CA MET A 101 -7.02 0.35 -1.88
C MET A 101 -6.85 1.73 -2.51
N ILE A 102 -5.80 2.46 -2.12
CA ILE A 102 -5.52 3.79 -2.66
C ILE A 102 -5.28 3.71 -4.17
N SER A 103 -4.52 2.71 -4.65
CA SER A 103 -4.26 2.49 -6.08
C SER A 103 -5.54 2.22 -6.88
N LEU A 104 -6.44 1.38 -6.35
CA LEU A 104 -7.73 1.07 -6.99
C LEU A 104 -8.62 2.32 -7.06
N VAL A 105 -8.75 3.07 -5.96
CA VAL A 105 -9.55 4.32 -5.93
C VAL A 105 -8.93 5.39 -6.83
N TYR A 106 -7.61 5.49 -6.89
CA TYR A 106 -6.91 6.40 -7.81
C TYR A 106 -7.19 6.03 -9.26
N GLY A 107 -7.10 4.75 -9.62
CA GLY A 107 -7.40 4.24 -10.96
C GLY A 107 -8.86 4.49 -11.38
N LEU A 108 -9.83 4.34 -10.47
CA LEU A 108 -11.24 4.69 -10.71
C LEU A 108 -11.42 6.18 -10.97
N ARG A 109 -10.72 7.04 -10.23
CA ARG A 109 -10.88 8.51 -10.31
C ARG A 109 -10.10 9.12 -11.46
N TYR A 110 -8.95 8.57 -11.80
CA TYR A 110 -8.02 9.08 -12.83
C TYR A 110 -7.59 7.97 -13.80
N PRO A 111 -8.52 7.31 -14.52
CA PRO A 111 -8.20 6.15 -15.34
C PRO A 111 -7.19 6.44 -16.46
N SER A 112 -7.19 7.67 -17.00
CA SER A 112 -6.23 8.08 -18.05
C SER A 112 -4.80 8.27 -17.57
N HIS A 113 -4.57 8.27 -16.24
CA HIS A 113 -3.22 8.40 -15.68
C HIS A 113 -2.53 7.05 -15.55
N VAL A 114 -3.28 5.95 -15.45
CA VAL A 114 -2.76 4.66 -15.00
C VAL A 114 -2.76 3.65 -16.14
N LYS A 115 -1.63 3.00 -16.34
CA LYS A 115 -1.44 1.96 -17.34
C LYS A 115 -1.76 0.57 -16.80
N LYS A 116 -1.25 0.25 -15.59
CA LYS A 116 -1.48 -1.04 -14.92
C LYS A 116 -1.46 -0.86 -13.41
N ILE A 117 -2.13 -1.77 -12.68
CA ILE A 117 -2.17 -1.81 -11.22
C ILE A 117 -1.75 -3.19 -10.73
N VAL A 118 -0.91 -3.24 -9.69
CA VAL A 118 -0.70 -4.42 -8.85
C VAL A 118 -1.27 -4.12 -7.47
N SER A 119 -2.23 -4.96 -7.05
CA SER A 119 -2.90 -4.93 -5.75
C SER A 119 -2.37 -6.09 -4.90
N ALA A 120 -1.34 -5.82 -4.09
CA ALA A 120 -0.76 -6.78 -3.17
C ALA A 120 -1.55 -6.83 -1.86
N SER A 121 -2.10 -7.98 -1.49
CA SER A 121 -2.91 -8.16 -0.27
C SER A 121 -4.02 -7.10 -0.15
N GLY A 122 -4.68 -6.79 -1.28
CA GLY A 122 -5.69 -5.75 -1.39
C GLY A 122 -7.09 -6.23 -1.01
N PHE A 123 -8.01 -5.26 -0.89
CA PHE A 123 -9.42 -5.49 -0.59
C PHE A 123 -10.28 -4.30 -1.03
N CYS A 124 -11.59 -4.49 -1.18
CA CYS A 124 -12.51 -3.42 -1.61
C CYS A 124 -13.43 -2.90 -0.51
N TYR A 125 -13.45 -3.52 0.67
CA TYR A 125 -14.17 -3.02 1.84
C TYR A 125 -13.50 -3.46 3.15
N ILE A 126 -13.75 -2.72 4.22
CA ILE A 126 -13.37 -3.09 5.58
C ILE A 126 -14.64 -3.35 6.38
N SER A 127 -14.74 -4.53 6.99
CA SER A 127 -15.82 -4.81 7.91
C SER A 127 -15.63 -4.04 9.23
N PHE A 128 -16.73 -3.73 9.90
CA PHE A 128 -16.71 -3.08 11.20
C PHE A 128 -15.93 -3.91 12.25
N GLU A 129 -16.02 -5.23 12.18
CA GLU A 129 -15.31 -6.14 13.08
C GLU A 129 -13.79 -6.07 12.86
N ALA A 130 -13.35 -6.06 11.59
CA ALA A 130 -11.92 -5.96 11.25
C ALA A 130 -11.33 -4.63 11.72
N GLU A 131 -12.03 -3.52 11.52
CA GLU A 131 -11.61 -2.21 12.00
C GLU A 131 -11.54 -2.18 13.53
N THR A 132 -12.59 -2.66 14.22
CA THR A 132 -12.68 -2.68 15.68
C THR A 132 -11.60 -3.56 16.30
N ASP A 133 -11.23 -4.70 15.67
CA ASP A 133 -10.14 -5.56 16.12
C ASP A 133 -8.78 -4.82 16.07
N VAL A 134 -8.50 -4.09 15.00
CA VAL A 134 -7.25 -3.32 14.90
C VAL A 134 -7.22 -2.18 15.92
N LEU A 135 -8.29 -1.40 16.03
CA LEU A 135 -8.41 -0.31 17.01
C LEU A 135 -8.24 -0.83 18.45
N GLY A 136 -8.91 -1.95 18.79
CA GLY A 136 -8.82 -2.58 20.11
C GLY A 136 -7.40 -3.06 20.43
N ARG A 137 -6.65 -3.54 19.45
CA ARG A 137 -5.24 -3.95 19.65
C ARG A 137 -4.32 -2.75 19.85
N VAL A 138 -4.51 -1.66 19.08
CA VAL A 138 -3.75 -0.41 19.27
C VAL A 138 -4.00 0.15 20.66
N ASP A 139 -5.24 0.16 21.13
CA ASP A 139 -5.60 0.67 22.47
C ASP A 139 -5.03 -0.20 23.59
N LYS A 140 -5.16 -1.52 23.46
CA LYS A 140 -4.82 -2.51 24.51
C LYS A 140 -3.33 -2.65 24.79
N TYR A 141 -2.47 -2.53 23.76
CA TYR A 141 -1.04 -2.84 23.90
C TYR A 141 -0.19 -1.59 23.86
N GLU A 142 0.97 -1.63 24.53
CA GLU A 142 2.02 -0.64 24.33
C GLU A 142 2.53 -0.68 22.88
N LEU A 143 3.03 0.45 22.36
CA LEU A 143 3.31 0.64 20.94
C LEU A 143 4.27 -0.40 20.36
N ASP A 144 5.36 -0.70 21.04
CA ASP A 144 6.36 -1.70 20.65
C ASP A 144 5.76 -3.12 20.63
N ARG A 145 4.93 -3.48 21.62
CA ARG A 145 4.23 -4.77 21.64
C ARG A 145 3.19 -4.86 20.53
N PHE A 146 2.46 -3.79 20.26
CA PHE A 146 1.53 -3.71 19.14
C PHE A 146 2.28 -3.86 17.81
N ALA A 147 3.35 -3.07 17.58
CA ALA A 147 4.14 -3.10 16.37
C ALA A 147 4.75 -4.49 16.07
N LEU A 148 5.31 -5.15 17.10
CA LEU A 148 5.79 -6.52 16.96
C LEU A 148 4.64 -7.51 16.70
N GLY A 149 3.47 -7.28 17.27
CA GLY A 149 2.28 -8.11 17.08
C GLY A 149 1.77 -8.09 15.63
N ILE A 150 1.71 -6.91 15.01
CA ILE A 150 1.33 -6.80 13.58
C ILE A 150 2.35 -7.44 12.67
N SER A 151 3.65 -7.28 12.96
CA SER A 151 4.73 -7.90 12.19
C SER A 151 4.64 -9.43 12.21
N LYS A 152 4.47 -10.01 13.40
CA LYS A 152 4.31 -11.47 13.57
C LYS A 152 3.07 -12.01 12.87
N ARG A 153 1.99 -11.24 12.84
CA ARG A 153 0.75 -11.63 12.18
C ARG A 153 0.83 -11.56 10.66
N GLY A 154 1.64 -10.62 10.14
CA GLY A 154 1.75 -10.35 8.71
C GLY A 154 2.78 -11.20 7.97
N LEU A 155 3.75 -11.80 8.66
CA LEU A 155 4.84 -12.57 8.05
C LEU A 155 4.57 -14.08 8.07
N ASN A 156 4.81 -14.74 6.95
CA ASN A 156 4.89 -16.21 6.86
C ASN A 156 5.85 -16.60 5.70
N PRO A 157 6.97 -17.28 5.96
CA PRO A 157 7.45 -17.67 7.29
C PRO A 157 7.80 -16.47 8.18
N TYR A 158 7.73 -16.67 9.49
CA TYR A 158 8.16 -15.64 10.41
C TYR A 158 9.68 -15.52 10.41
N GLU A 159 10.18 -14.31 10.11
CA GLU A 159 11.58 -13.95 10.20
C GLU A 159 11.78 -12.79 11.17
N GLU A 160 12.61 -13.02 12.21
CA GLU A 160 12.78 -12.05 13.29
C GLU A 160 13.36 -10.71 12.81
N GLN A 161 14.28 -10.73 11.84
CA GLN A 161 14.91 -9.52 11.32
C GLN A 161 13.88 -8.66 10.57
N ILE A 162 13.05 -9.29 9.71
CA ILE A 162 11.98 -8.61 8.99
C ILE A 162 10.93 -8.10 9.99
N ALA A 163 10.56 -8.90 10.99
CA ALA A 163 9.61 -8.49 12.01
C ALA A 163 10.09 -7.25 12.80
N LYS A 164 11.36 -7.20 13.17
CA LYS A 164 11.98 -6.04 13.82
C LYS A 164 12.00 -4.82 12.89
N PHE A 165 12.32 -5.01 11.61
CA PHE A 165 12.30 -3.95 10.62
C PHE A 165 10.90 -3.34 10.48
N VAL A 166 9.87 -4.19 10.34
CA VAL A 166 8.46 -3.74 10.26
C VAL A 166 8.04 -3.03 11.55
N ALA A 167 8.37 -3.59 12.71
CA ALA A 167 8.03 -2.97 14.00
C ALA A 167 8.65 -1.58 14.16
N LYS A 168 9.90 -1.39 13.71
CA LYS A 168 10.58 -0.09 13.75
C LYS A 168 9.91 0.96 12.85
N GLN A 169 9.30 0.58 11.74
CA GLN A 169 8.56 1.55 10.92
C GLN A 169 7.42 2.20 11.71
N VAL A 170 6.82 1.47 12.65
CA VAL A 170 5.81 2.01 13.57
C VAL A 170 6.48 2.83 14.67
N THR A 171 7.37 2.19 15.46
CA THR A 171 7.89 2.79 16.71
C THR A 171 8.74 4.02 16.49
N ASP A 172 9.46 4.10 15.37
CA ASP A 172 10.33 5.24 15.05
C ASP A 172 9.54 6.44 14.48
N HIS A 173 8.30 6.23 14.01
CA HIS A 173 7.57 7.24 13.23
C HIS A 173 6.14 7.51 13.68
N MET A 174 5.56 6.72 14.57
CA MET A 174 4.15 6.87 14.96
C MET A 174 3.97 6.79 16.48
N THR A 175 2.97 7.49 16.98
CA THR A 175 2.43 7.30 18.34
C THR A 175 1.19 6.41 18.29
N LYS A 176 0.73 5.92 19.44
CA LYS A 176 -0.56 5.18 19.54
C LYS A 176 -1.72 5.97 18.95
N GLU A 177 -1.81 7.27 19.25
CA GLU A 177 -2.86 8.14 18.73
C GLU A 177 -2.81 8.23 17.20
N GLN A 178 -1.62 8.33 16.62
CA GLN A 178 -1.45 8.35 15.15
C GLN A 178 -1.82 7.00 14.53
N CYS A 179 -1.53 5.88 15.18
CA CYS A 179 -1.98 4.56 14.75
C CYS A 179 -3.51 4.45 14.77
N LEU A 180 -4.17 4.94 15.81
CA LEU A 180 -5.64 5.00 15.89
C LEU A 180 -6.25 5.84 14.78
N ARG A 181 -5.69 7.03 14.51
CA ARG A 181 -6.16 7.92 13.43
C ARG A 181 -5.96 7.31 12.04
N ALA A 182 -4.81 6.68 11.80
CA ALA A 182 -4.52 6.02 10.52
C ALA A 182 -5.46 4.82 10.27
N THR A 183 -5.78 4.04 11.31
CA THR A 183 -6.77 2.96 11.23
C THR A 183 -8.15 3.52 10.92
N ALA A 184 -8.58 4.54 11.65
CA ALA A 184 -9.90 5.17 11.45
C ALA A 184 -10.05 5.85 10.08
N ALA A 185 -8.96 6.13 9.36
CA ALA A 185 -9.00 6.72 8.02
C ALA A 185 -9.66 5.80 6.98
N SER A 186 -9.66 4.50 7.21
CA SER A 186 -10.30 3.49 6.37
C SER A 186 -11.66 3.02 6.89
N ALA A 187 -12.15 3.63 7.97
CA ALA A 187 -13.46 3.31 8.56
C ALA A 187 -14.59 3.45 7.54
N GLY A 188 -15.41 2.41 7.43
CA GLY A 188 -16.53 2.38 6.50
C GLY A 188 -16.13 2.41 5.01
N PHE A 189 -14.86 2.14 4.70
CA PHE A 189 -14.41 2.04 3.32
C PHE A 189 -15.16 0.89 2.60
N HIS A 190 -15.81 1.24 1.50
CA HIS A 190 -16.47 0.28 0.61
C HIS A 190 -16.46 0.83 -0.82
N VAL A 191 -15.83 0.11 -1.74
CA VAL A 191 -15.69 0.54 -3.15
C VAL A 191 -16.04 -0.58 -4.14
N CYS A 192 -16.39 -1.78 -3.66
CA CYS A 192 -16.57 -2.97 -4.49
C CYS A 192 -17.50 -2.71 -5.69
N ASP A 193 -18.69 -2.13 -5.47
CA ASP A 193 -19.69 -1.86 -6.53
C ASP A 193 -19.17 -0.93 -7.64
N HIS A 194 -18.14 -0.13 -7.36
CA HIS A 194 -17.53 0.78 -8.33
C HIS A 194 -16.46 0.11 -9.18
N LEU A 195 -15.86 -1.01 -8.70
CA LEU A 195 -14.72 -1.68 -9.35
C LEU A 195 -15.08 -2.28 -10.72
N LYS A 196 -16.34 -2.53 -11.01
CA LYS A 196 -16.82 -2.89 -12.35
C LYS A 196 -16.50 -1.86 -13.43
N ASN A 197 -16.22 -0.62 -13.04
CA ASN A 197 -15.83 0.47 -13.94
C ASN A 197 -14.30 0.62 -14.06
N LEU A 198 -13.52 -0.19 -13.32
CA LEU A 198 -12.06 -0.18 -13.40
C LEU A 198 -11.59 -1.04 -14.58
N ASN A 199 -11.39 -0.41 -15.74
CA ASN A 199 -10.95 -1.10 -16.96
C ASN A 199 -9.42 -1.21 -17.10
N ILE A 200 -8.67 -0.80 -16.07
CA ILE A 200 -7.22 -0.85 -16.05
C ILE A 200 -6.78 -2.29 -15.77
N PRO A 201 -5.83 -2.88 -16.57
CA PRO A 201 -5.29 -4.18 -16.27
C PRO A 201 -4.76 -4.23 -14.82
N THR A 202 -5.29 -5.17 -14.04
CA THR A 202 -5.01 -5.27 -12.60
C THR A 202 -4.59 -6.69 -12.22
N LEU A 203 -3.43 -6.82 -11.56
CA LEU A 203 -2.98 -8.07 -10.97
C LEU A 203 -3.19 -8.04 -9.46
N MET A 204 -3.94 -8.98 -8.92
CA MET A 204 -3.99 -9.25 -7.48
C MET A 204 -2.94 -10.29 -7.12
N ILE A 205 -2.11 -9.98 -6.11
CA ILE A 205 -1.16 -10.91 -5.50
C ILE A 205 -1.49 -11.03 -4.03
N VAL A 206 -1.71 -12.25 -3.55
CA VAL A 206 -2.04 -12.52 -2.13
C VAL A 206 -1.26 -13.72 -1.62
N GLY A 207 -0.83 -13.69 -0.37
CA GLY A 207 -0.21 -14.84 0.28
C GLY A 207 -1.24 -15.90 0.69
N GLU A 208 -0.89 -17.19 0.51
CA GLU A 208 -1.75 -18.30 0.92
C GLU A 208 -2.09 -18.26 2.41
N LYS A 209 -1.18 -17.77 3.23
CA LYS A 209 -1.31 -17.68 4.70
C LYS A 209 -1.67 -16.26 5.18
N ASP A 210 -2.13 -15.40 4.30
CA ASP A 210 -2.60 -14.07 4.68
C ASP A 210 -3.88 -14.16 5.52
N ILE A 211 -3.74 -13.88 6.82
CA ILE A 211 -4.86 -13.85 7.79
C ILE A 211 -5.39 -12.44 8.04
N THR A 212 -4.80 -11.43 7.43
CA THR A 212 -5.21 -10.02 7.55
C THR A 212 -6.19 -9.65 6.44
N THR A 213 -5.82 -9.94 5.20
CA THR A 213 -6.69 -9.86 4.02
C THR A 213 -6.67 -11.23 3.32
N PRO A 214 -7.48 -12.19 3.80
CA PRO A 214 -7.46 -13.56 3.30
C PRO A 214 -7.77 -13.65 1.80
N ILE A 215 -7.43 -14.77 1.17
CA ILE A 215 -7.56 -15.02 -0.29
C ILE A 215 -8.92 -14.55 -0.82
N TRP A 216 -10.02 -14.81 -0.11
CA TRP A 216 -11.36 -14.41 -0.55
C TRP A 216 -11.49 -12.90 -0.81
N ALA A 217 -10.69 -12.05 -0.14
CA ALA A 217 -10.71 -10.60 -0.38
C ALA A 217 -10.13 -10.24 -1.76
N SER A 218 -9.07 -10.94 -2.19
CA SER A 218 -8.51 -10.81 -3.54
C SER A 218 -9.38 -11.47 -4.61
N GLU A 219 -10.03 -12.61 -4.29
CA GLU A 219 -11.03 -13.25 -5.17
C GLU A 219 -12.20 -12.32 -5.41
N MET A 220 -12.69 -11.64 -4.38
CA MET A 220 -13.74 -10.62 -4.50
C MET A 220 -13.31 -9.46 -5.41
N LEU A 221 -12.07 -8.96 -5.28
CA LEU A 221 -11.54 -7.95 -6.21
C LEU A 221 -11.56 -8.45 -7.64
N HIS A 222 -11.16 -9.71 -7.86
CA HIS A 222 -11.14 -10.34 -9.18
C HIS A 222 -12.55 -10.49 -9.79
N GLU A 223 -13.54 -10.80 -8.98
CA GLU A 223 -14.94 -10.87 -9.42
C GLU A 223 -15.48 -9.49 -9.89
N TRP A 224 -15.05 -8.41 -9.23
CA TRP A 224 -15.54 -7.07 -9.54
C TRP A 224 -14.74 -6.33 -10.61
N ILE A 225 -13.46 -6.63 -10.83
CA ILE A 225 -12.59 -5.94 -11.80
C ILE A 225 -12.55 -6.72 -13.12
N PRO A 226 -13.13 -6.20 -14.22
CA PRO A 226 -13.29 -6.96 -15.46
C PRO A 226 -11.98 -7.40 -16.12
N ASN A 227 -10.93 -6.56 -16.03
CA ASN A 227 -9.62 -6.82 -16.63
C ASN A 227 -8.59 -7.11 -15.53
N SER A 228 -8.72 -8.29 -14.91
CA SER A 228 -7.88 -8.64 -13.78
C SER A 228 -7.39 -10.08 -13.79
N GLU A 229 -6.27 -10.30 -13.12
CA GLU A 229 -5.66 -11.61 -12.85
C GLU A 229 -5.45 -11.75 -11.33
N ILE A 230 -5.48 -12.97 -10.80
CA ILE A 230 -5.16 -13.26 -9.41
C ILE A 230 -4.08 -14.33 -9.33
N VAL A 231 -3.09 -14.10 -8.46
CA VAL A 231 -2.03 -15.05 -8.13
C VAL A 231 -1.92 -15.20 -6.62
N ILE A 232 -1.89 -16.44 -6.16
CA ILE A 232 -1.70 -16.80 -4.75
C ILE A 232 -0.28 -17.32 -4.59
N ILE A 233 0.53 -16.65 -3.75
CA ILE A 233 1.89 -17.12 -3.44
C ILE A 233 1.82 -18.16 -2.31
N PRO A 234 2.26 -19.42 -2.56
CA PRO A 234 2.26 -20.46 -1.53
C PRO A 234 3.10 -20.06 -0.32
N ASN A 235 2.61 -20.40 0.87
CA ASN A 235 3.26 -20.11 2.16
C ASN A 235 3.53 -18.65 2.48
N ALA A 236 3.16 -17.67 1.65
CA ALA A 236 3.33 -16.25 1.93
C ALA A 236 2.26 -15.73 2.91
N GLY A 237 2.64 -14.73 3.72
CA GLY A 237 1.74 -14.01 4.63
C GLY A 237 1.14 -12.74 4.01
N HIS A 238 0.69 -11.83 4.88
CA HIS A 238 0.16 -10.51 4.47
C HIS A 238 1.24 -9.60 3.90
N LEU A 239 2.45 -9.70 4.43
CA LEU A 239 3.59 -8.87 4.02
C LEU A 239 4.35 -9.49 2.84
N VAL A 240 3.61 -9.95 1.84
CA VAL A 240 4.11 -10.68 0.65
C VAL A 240 5.27 -9.98 -0.08
N ILE A 241 5.31 -8.65 -0.02
CA ILE A 241 6.39 -7.81 -0.57
C ILE A 241 7.71 -7.93 0.20
N LEU A 242 7.67 -8.46 1.43
CA LEU A 242 8.81 -8.59 2.35
C LEU A 242 9.17 -10.06 2.62
N ASP A 243 8.17 -10.93 2.76
CA ASP A 243 8.41 -12.35 3.08
C ASP A 243 8.70 -13.21 1.84
N HIS A 244 8.20 -12.80 0.65
CA HIS A 244 8.44 -13.48 -0.63
C HIS A 244 8.80 -12.50 -1.75
N PRO A 245 9.83 -11.63 -1.56
CA PRO A 245 10.11 -10.52 -2.48
C PRO A 245 10.49 -10.96 -3.88
N ASP A 246 11.27 -12.03 -4.03
CA ASP A 246 11.72 -12.52 -5.35
C ASP A 246 10.54 -13.03 -6.18
N GLU A 247 9.67 -13.85 -5.59
CA GLU A 247 8.48 -14.37 -6.27
C GLU A 247 7.52 -13.23 -6.62
N PHE A 248 7.27 -12.32 -5.67
CA PHE A 248 6.47 -11.12 -5.89
C PHE A 248 6.99 -10.29 -7.07
N ASN A 249 8.28 -9.96 -7.07
CA ASN A 249 8.91 -9.14 -8.10
C ASN A 249 8.84 -9.78 -9.49
N ASN A 250 9.08 -11.10 -9.59
CA ASN A 250 8.98 -11.83 -10.85
C ASN A 250 7.55 -11.86 -11.40
N LEU A 251 6.54 -12.03 -10.55
CA LEU A 251 5.12 -11.96 -10.95
C LEU A 251 4.75 -10.58 -11.47
N VAL A 252 5.20 -9.52 -10.80
CA VAL A 252 5.00 -8.14 -11.22
C VAL A 252 5.67 -7.88 -12.57
N ALA A 253 6.95 -8.27 -12.75
CA ALA A 253 7.67 -8.11 -14.02
C ALA A 253 6.95 -8.82 -15.17
N SER A 254 6.56 -10.08 -14.97
CA SER A 254 5.82 -10.86 -15.99
C SER A 254 4.47 -10.23 -16.35
N PHE A 255 3.80 -9.59 -15.40
CA PHE A 255 2.56 -8.87 -15.67
C PHE A 255 2.79 -7.55 -16.43
N TRP A 256 3.93 -6.87 -16.18
CA TRP A 256 4.26 -5.63 -16.91
C TRP A 256 4.58 -5.87 -18.39
N GLU A 257 5.11 -7.04 -18.75
CA GLU A 257 5.48 -7.41 -20.13
C GLU A 257 4.26 -7.72 -21.03
N LYS A 258 3.14 -8.14 -20.46
CA LYS A 258 1.88 -8.39 -21.18
C LYS A 258 1.25 -7.08 -21.68
#